data_31d8a9bb87af25d6797c9f90db4ecf84
#
_entry.id   31d8a9bb87af25d6797c9f90db4ecf84
#
_cell.length_a   1.000
_cell.length_b   1.000
_cell.length_c   1.000
_cell.angle_alpha   90.00
_cell.angle_beta   90.00
_cell.angle_gamma   90.00
#
_symmetry.space_group_name_H-M   'P 1'
#
loop_
_entity.id
_entity.type
_entity.pdbx_description
1 polymer ?
#
loop_
_entity_poly.entity_id
_entity_poly.type
_entity_poly.pdbx_seq_one_letter_code
_entity_poly.pdbx_strand_id
1 'polypeptide(L)' 'MEDWSKHDRRFRYMMLDRLRQDCEYSLNRCDGSENVLWAKDKQAQIENMKAIWKTFPEKDTPEWLTWDDILEYARRFGVE' A
#
# COMPACT_ATOMS: atom_id res chain seq x y z
N MET A 1 4.75 -13.60 4.00
CA MET A 1 4.66 -12.39 3.18
C MET A 1 5.48 -12.55 1.91
N GLU A 2 5.00 -12.06 0.80
CA GLU A 2 5.72 -12.17 -0.46
C GLU A 2 6.98 -11.32 -0.46
N ASP A 3 8.03 -11.85 -1.10
CA ASP A 3 9.27 -11.08 -1.25
C ASP A 3 9.16 -10.20 -2.50
N TRP A 4 8.74 -8.97 -2.29
CA TRP A 4 8.52 -8.02 -3.37
C TRP A 4 9.81 -7.65 -4.11
N SER A 5 10.96 -7.77 -3.46
CA SER A 5 12.24 -7.42 -4.10
C SER A 5 12.58 -8.30 -5.29
N LYS A 6 11.93 -9.47 -5.40
CA LYS A 6 12.14 -10.41 -6.51
C LYS A 6 11.32 -10.08 -7.74
N HIS A 7 10.37 -9.18 -7.64
CA HIS A 7 9.57 -8.74 -8.77
C HIS A 7 10.27 -7.57 -9.47
N ASP A 8 10.04 -7.41 -10.76
CA ASP A 8 10.67 -6.31 -11.47
C ASP A 8 10.09 -4.97 -10.97
N ARG A 9 10.84 -3.90 -11.23
CA ARG A 9 10.51 -2.56 -10.74
C ARG A 9 9.15 -2.08 -11.22
N ARG A 10 8.83 -2.33 -12.49
CA ARG A 10 7.56 -1.90 -13.07
C ARG A 10 6.37 -2.56 -12.38
N PHE A 11 6.49 -3.87 -12.13
CA PHE A 11 5.45 -4.60 -11.42
C PHE A 11 5.26 -4.07 -10.02
N ARG A 12 6.35 -3.80 -9.30
CA ARG A 12 6.27 -3.26 -7.94
C ARG A 12 5.60 -1.90 -7.91
N TYR A 13 5.91 -1.05 -8.89
CA TYR A 13 5.25 0.25 -9.01
C TYR A 13 3.75 0.10 -9.23
N MET A 14 3.37 -0.79 -10.14
CA MET A 14 1.97 -1.04 -10.44
C MET A 14 1.22 -1.58 -9.23
N MET A 15 1.83 -2.50 -8.51
CA MET A 15 1.20 -3.08 -7.32
C MET A 15 1.03 -2.04 -6.23
N LEU A 16 2.03 -1.21 -6.00
CA LEU A 16 1.94 -0.17 -4.99
C LEU A 16 0.80 0.80 -5.32
N ASP A 17 0.69 1.19 -6.57
CA ASP A 17 -0.39 2.06 -7.03
C ASP A 17 -1.76 1.38 -6.84
N ARG A 18 -1.86 0.11 -7.16
CA ARG A 18 -3.08 -0.66 -6.96
C ARG A 18 -3.49 -0.69 -5.50
N LEU A 19 -2.53 -0.97 -4.62
CA LEU A 19 -2.82 -1.03 -3.19
C LEU A 19 -3.24 0.33 -2.66
N ARG A 20 -2.61 1.40 -3.14
CA ARG A 20 -3.00 2.76 -2.77
C ARG A 20 -4.44 3.07 -3.20
N GLN A 21 -4.78 2.73 -4.44
CA GLN A 21 -6.13 2.95 -4.94
C GLN A 21 -7.16 2.17 -4.14
N ASP A 22 -6.83 0.95 -3.77
CA ASP A 22 -7.71 0.14 -2.93
C ASP A 22 -7.97 0.81 -1.58
N CYS A 23 -6.92 1.37 -0.96
CA CYS A 23 -7.08 2.07 0.31
C CYS A 23 -8.00 3.28 0.15
N GLU A 24 -7.80 4.08 -0.88
CA GLU A 24 -8.62 5.25 -1.11
C GLU A 24 -10.07 4.89 -1.40
N TYR A 25 -10.28 3.86 -2.20
CA TYR A 25 -11.63 3.40 -2.49
C TYR A 25 -12.33 2.92 -1.22
N SER A 26 -11.64 2.11 -0.43
CA SER A 26 -12.18 1.60 0.82
C SER A 26 -12.56 2.73 1.78
N LEU A 27 -11.63 3.67 2.00
CA LEU A 27 -11.84 4.74 2.98
C LEU A 27 -12.86 5.76 2.53
N ASN A 28 -12.92 6.05 1.23
CA ASN A 28 -13.76 7.13 0.72
C ASN A 28 -15.14 6.67 0.26
N ARG A 29 -15.29 5.40 -0.12
CA ARG A 29 -16.54 4.91 -0.71
C ARG A 29 -17.13 3.71 -0.02
N CYS A 30 -16.36 3.00 0.79
CA CYS A 30 -16.80 1.75 1.40
C CYS A 30 -16.65 1.74 2.92
N ASP A 31 -16.56 2.91 3.53
CA ASP A 31 -16.46 3.09 5.00
C ASP A 31 -15.33 2.26 5.62
N GLY A 32 -14.23 2.10 4.89
CA GLY A 32 -13.09 1.34 5.39
C GLY A 32 -13.23 -0.17 5.30
N SER A 33 -14.11 -0.65 4.41
CA SER A 33 -14.33 -2.10 4.26
C SER A 33 -13.10 -2.83 3.75
N GLU A 34 -12.77 -3.95 4.40
CA GLU A 34 -11.67 -4.81 3.97
C GLU A 34 -11.97 -5.60 2.70
N ASN A 35 -13.25 -5.75 2.37
CA ASN A 35 -13.65 -6.58 1.23
C ASN A 35 -13.13 -6.07 -0.10
N VAL A 36 -12.89 -4.77 -0.21
CA VAL A 36 -12.41 -4.15 -1.46
C VAL A 36 -10.89 -4.06 -1.51
N LEU A 37 -10.20 -4.45 -0.46
CA LEU A 37 -8.74 -4.41 -0.42
C LEU A 37 -8.17 -5.65 -1.10
N TRP A 38 -7.05 -5.47 -1.79
CA TRP A 38 -6.36 -6.58 -2.44
C TRP A 38 -6.01 -7.68 -1.44
N ALA A 39 -5.52 -7.28 -0.27
CA ALA A 39 -5.11 -8.23 0.77
C ALA A 39 -6.27 -8.76 1.61
N LYS A 40 -7.46 -8.18 1.45
CA LYS A 40 -8.66 -8.53 2.23
C LYS A 40 -8.50 -8.37 3.74
N ASP A 41 -7.47 -7.68 4.16
CA ASP A 41 -7.13 -7.46 5.57
C ASP A 41 -6.41 -6.12 5.66
N LYS A 42 -6.86 -5.24 6.54
CA LYS A 42 -6.32 -3.88 6.66
C LYS A 42 -4.84 -3.89 7.02
N GLN A 43 -4.46 -4.70 8.00
CA GLN A 43 -3.07 -4.76 8.43
C GLN A 43 -2.17 -5.33 7.34
N ALA A 44 -2.61 -6.41 6.69
CA ALA A 44 -1.84 -7.02 5.60
C ALA A 44 -1.69 -6.06 4.43
N GLN A 45 -2.74 -5.30 4.12
CA GLN A 45 -2.69 -4.30 3.06
C GLN A 45 -1.58 -3.28 3.33
N ILE A 46 -1.56 -2.72 4.54
CA ILE A 46 -0.56 -1.72 4.92
C ILE A 46 0.85 -2.34 4.96
N GLU A 47 0.98 -3.54 5.50
CA GLU A 47 2.29 -4.20 5.57
C GLU A 47 2.87 -4.48 4.19
N ASN A 48 2.02 -4.88 3.23
CA ASN A 48 2.48 -5.08 1.86
C ASN A 48 2.88 -3.76 1.20
N MET A 49 2.12 -2.69 1.43
CA MET A 49 2.49 -1.37 0.93
C MET A 49 3.85 -0.93 1.46
N LYS A 50 4.08 -1.11 2.76
CA LYS A 50 5.37 -0.77 3.38
C LYS A 50 6.49 -1.61 2.78
N ALA A 51 6.27 -2.90 2.60
CA ALA A 51 7.28 -3.81 2.05
C ALA A 51 7.67 -3.42 0.63
N ILE A 52 6.69 -3.14 -0.22
CA ILE A 52 6.95 -2.73 -1.59
C ILE A 52 7.69 -1.40 -1.63
N TRP A 53 7.21 -0.43 -0.85
CA TRP A 53 7.81 0.90 -0.81
C TRP A 53 9.30 0.85 -0.43
N LYS A 54 9.63 -0.01 0.54
CA LYS A 54 11.01 -0.16 1.00
C LYS A 54 11.94 -0.81 -0.02
N THR A 55 11.40 -1.45 -1.05
CA THR A 55 12.25 -2.05 -2.10
C THR A 55 12.86 -1.02 -3.01
N PHE A 56 12.36 0.22 -3.01
CA PHE A 56 12.87 1.28 -3.86
C PHE A 56 14.01 2.01 -3.15
N PRO A 57 15.11 2.32 -3.86
CA PRO A 57 16.15 3.17 -3.28
C PRO A 57 15.59 4.56 -3.03
N GLU A 58 16.20 5.29 -2.11
CA GLU A 58 15.71 6.61 -1.68
C GLU A 58 15.42 7.55 -2.85
N LYS A 59 16.28 7.54 -3.86
CA LYS A 59 16.14 8.43 -5.02
C LYS A 59 15.04 7.97 -5.99
N ASP A 60 14.55 6.74 -5.85
CA ASP A 60 13.56 6.17 -6.75
C ASP A 60 12.21 5.95 -6.09
N THR A 61 12.04 6.42 -4.86
CA THR A 61 10.74 6.28 -4.18
C THR A 61 9.68 7.08 -4.94
N PRO A 62 8.44 6.57 -5.00
CA PRO A 62 7.39 7.27 -5.73
C PRO A 62 7.06 8.63 -5.10
N GLU A 63 6.93 9.66 -5.94
CA GLU A 63 6.54 10.98 -5.49
C GLU A 63 5.05 11.04 -5.13
N TRP A 64 4.25 10.18 -5.76
CA TRP A 64 2.80 10.15 -5.57
C TRP A 64 2.37 9.39 -4.32
N LEU A 65 3.32 8.75 -3.62
CA LEU A 65 3.03 8.05 -2.37
C LEU A 65 4.26 8.09 -1.49
N THR A 66 4.17 8.80 -0.37
CA THR A 66 5.26 8.89 0.59
C THR A 66 5.06 7.87 1.70
N TRP A 67 6.10 7.65 2.50
CA TRP A 67 6.00 6.82 3.70
C TRP A 67 4.92 7.36 4.64
N ASP A 68 4.85 8.69 4.78
CA ASP A 68 3.85 9.33 5.63
C ASP A 68 2.43 9.08 5.12
N ASP A 69 2.25 9.01 3.80
CA ASP A 69 0.95 8.69 3.23
C ASP A 69 0.50 7.28 3.63
N ILE A 70 1.43 6.32 3.61
CA ILE A 70 1.13 4.95 4.03
C ILE A 70 0.74 4.92 5.50
N LEU A 71 1.47 5.65 6.34
CA LEU A 71 1.16 5.73 7.77
C LEU A 71 -0.21 6.38 7.99
N GLU A 72 -0.57 7.36 7.18
CA GLU A 72 -1.89 7.99 7.29
C GLU A 72 -3.01 7.00 6.97
N TYR A 73 -2.85 6.20 5.91
CA TYR A 73 -3.81 5.14 5.61
C TYR A 73 -3.94 4.18 6.79
N ALA A 74 -2.80 3.79 7.38
CA ALA A 74 -2.80 2.89 8.53
C ALA A 74 -3.58 3.47 9.70
N ARG A 75 -3.39 4.75 9.99
CA ARG A 75 -4.14 5.42 11.06
C ARG A 75 -5.63 5.46 10.78
N ARG A 76 -6.00 5.77 9.54
CA ARG A 76 -7.41 5.85 9.16
C ARG A 76 -8.09 4.49 9.21
N PHE A 77 -7.36 3.41 8.93
CA PHE A 77 -7.87 2.06 9.06
C PHE A 77 -7.85 1.55 10.52
N GLY A 78 -7.15 2.25 11.41
CA GLY A 78 -7.06 1.84 12.80
C GLY A 78 -6.09 0.70 13.06
N VAL A 79 -5.09 0.51 12.18
CA VAL A 79 -4.10 -0.56 12.33
C VAL A 79 -2.74 -0.05 12.77
N GLU A 80 -2.66 1.21 13.14
CA GLU A 80 -1.41 1.77 13.66
C GLU A 80 -1.68 2.78 14.75
#